data_3bee7bc8711009906291a41d23600883
#
_entry.id   3bee7bc8711009906291a41d23600883
#
_cell.length_a   1.000
_cell.length_b   1.000
_cell.length_c   1.000
_cell.angle_alpha   90.00
_cell.angle_beta   90.00
_cell.angle_gamma   90.00
#
_symmetry.space_group_name_H-M   'P 1'
#
loop_
_entity.id
_entity.type
_entity.pdbx_description
1 polymer ?
#
loop_
_entity_poly.entity_id
_entity_poly.type
_entity_poly.pdbx_seq_one_letter_code
_entity_poly.pdbx_strand_id
1 'polypeptide(L)'
;MSRDRLYFLAIAAVLASAPGAALAQRTQRVRFELSFSPAVAAVAGHTLTGRAYVAVSRDETPEPRLQAGGLSRSTPFFGVDVNGLAPGGTVMVDGHAAGYPLSSLDALPTGDYWVQAVFSVYTAFHRADGRSVWLHQDQWEGQAWNRSPGNLVSAPRRVHIDARAGRVVRLTLDSVLPPIALPPDTRWVKHIKIQSRLLSAFWGHPMFLGATVLLPAGYEDHPSERFPVIYEQGHFTLAPPFGFDPNGHPESAEDAVQRRRFTEREPGYEFAQAWMSDTFPRMLA
;
A
#
# COMPACT_ATOMS: atom_id res chain seq x y z
N MET A 1 33.71 -30.72 -94.30
CA MET A 1 32.30 -30.73 -93.79
C MET A 1 32.39 -30.88 -92.28
N SER A 2 32.40 -29.74 -91.55
CA SER A 2 32.39 -29.71 -90.13
C SER A 2 31.40 -28.65 -89.69
N ARG A 3 30.42 -29.01 -88.85
CA ARG A 3 29.37 -28.17 -88.33
C ARG A 3 29.75 -27.72 -86.92
N ASP A 4 30.16 -26.46 -86.78
CA ASP A 4 30.37 -25.81 -85.51
C ASP A 4 29.03 -25.53 -84.83
N ARG A 5 28.86 -26.06 -83.59
CA ARG A 5 27.72 -25.75 -82.76
C ARG A 5 28.22 -24.74 -81.68
N LEU A 6 27.76 -23.50 -81.78
CA LEU A 6 27.87 -22.48 -80.74
C LEU A 6 26.90 -22.83 -79.65
N TYR A 7 27.45 -22.97 -78.43
CA TYR A 7 26.63 -23.03 -77.23
C TYR A 7 26.58 -21.62 -76.60
N PHE A 8 25.40 -21.06 -76.56
CA PHE A 8 25.14 -19.85 -75.76
C PHE A 8 24.92 -20.28 -74.32
N LEU A 9 25.82 -19.83 -73.41
CA LEU A 9 25.65 -19.94 -71.97
C LEU A 9 24.81 -18.74 -71.49
N ALA A 10 23.58 -19.00 -71.10
CA ALA A 10 22.75 -18.01 -70.43
C ALA A 10 23.09 -18.01 -68.94
N ILE A 11 23.75 -16.95 -68.50
CA ILE A 11 23.97 -16.74 -67.04
C ILE A 11 22.69 -16.14 -66.45
N ALA A 12 21.90 -16.94 -65.70
CA ALA A 12 20.80 -16.44 -64.93
C ALA A 12 21.37 -15.84 -63.62
N ALA A 13 21.33 -14.51 -63.50
CA ALA A 13 21.62 -13.81 -62.22
C ALA A 13 20.44 -14.01 -61.27
N VAL A 14 20.60 -14.86 -60.28
CA VAL A 14 19.68 -14.98 -59.12
C VAL A 14 19.93 -13.81 -58.20
N LEU A 15 19.07 -12.80 -58.20
CA LEU A 15 18.97 -11.75 -57.22
C LEU A 15 18.44 -12.39 -55.90
N ALA A 16 19.34 -12.75 -55.00
CA ALA A 16 18.97 -13.12 -53.65
C ALA A 16 18.48 -11.87 -52.91
N SER A 17 17.17 -11.68 -52.85
CA SER A 17 16.52 -10.74 -51.93
C SER A 17 16.74 -11.22 -50.50
N ALA A 18 17.71 -10.64 -49.79
CA ALA A 18 17.85 -10.83 -48.35
C ALA A 18 16.53 -10.38 -47.67
N PRO A 19 15.92 -11.21 -46.83
CA PRO A 19 14.80 -10.73 -46.02
C PRO A 19 15.36 -9.62 -45.11
N GLY A 20 14.92 -8.37 -45.35
CA GLY A 20 15.21 -7.27 -44.48
C GLY A 20 14.73 -7.65 -43.08
N ALA A 21 15.65 -7.82 -42.16
CA ALA A 21 15.32 -7.96 -40.75
C ALA A 21 14.58 -6.68 -40.38
N ALA A 22 13.25 -6.74 -40.35
CA ALA A 22 12.43 -5.75 -39.72
C ALA A 22 12.86 -5.78 -38.25
N LEU A 23 13.76 -4.88 -37.90
CA LEU A 23 14.00 -4.52 -36.52
C LEU A 23 12.63 -4.14 -35.95
N ALA A 24 12.00 -5.06 -35.25
CA ALA A 24 10.81 -4.79 -34.49
C ALA A 24 11.16 -3.58 -33.61
N GLN A 25 10.73 -2.40 -34.04
CA GLN A 25 10.79 -1.21 -33.19
C GLN A 25 10.04 -1.63 -31.93
N ARG A 26 10.78 -1.94 -30.86
CA ARG A 26 10.22 -2.06 -29.52
C ARG A 26 9.52 -0.75 -29.29
N THR A 27 8.21 -0.74 -29.45
CA THR A 27 7.37 0.39 -29.08
C THR A 27 7.72 0.70 -27.64
N GLN A 28 8.47 1.76 -27.45
CA GLN A 28 8.82 2.19 -26.10
C GLN A 28 7.51 2.54 -25.44
N ARG A 29 7.20 1.84 -24.35
CA ARG A 29 5.99 2.03 -23.57
C ARG A 29 6.27 2.97 -22.41
N VAL A 30 5.23 3.56 -21.83
CA VAL A 30 5.39 4.41 -20.64
C VAL A 30 6.07 3.63 -19.52
N ARG A 31 6.96 4.27 -18.80
CA ARG A 31 7.63 3.73 -17.63
C ARG A 31 7.92 4.83 -16.62
N PHE A 32 7.98 4.46 -15.37
CA PHE A 32 8.31 5.36 -14.27
C PHE A 32 9.71 5.03 -13.75
N GLU A 33 10.55 6.05 -13.66
CA GLU A 33 11.87 5.97 -13.05
C GLU A 33 11.78 6.66 -11.68
N LEU A 34 11.97 5.88 -10.61
CA LEU A 34 11.93 6.36 -9.25
C LEU A 34 13.33 6.59 -8.74
N SER A 35 13.60 7.77 -8.23
CA SER A 35 14.85 8.14 -7.58
C SER A 35 14.60 8.59 -6.15
N PHE A 36 15.66 8.74 -5.36
CA PHE A 36 15.61 9.17 -3.97
C PHE A 36 16.28 10.51 -3.83
N SER A 37 15.67 11.44 -3.10
CA SER A 37 16.34 12.70 -2.78
C SER A 37 17.54 12.45 -1.85
N PRO A 38 18.56 13.32 -1.87
CA PRO A 38 19.70 13.19 -0.95
C PRO A 38 19.28 13.15 0.53
N ALA A 39 18.25 13.91 0.90
CA ALA A 39 17.74 13.94 2.27
C ALA A 39 17.14 12.58 2.69
N VAL A 40 16.34 11.97 1.82
CA VAL A 40 15.76 10.64 2.07
C VAL A 40 16.85 9.57 2.04
N ALA A 41 17.80 9.63 1.11
CA ALA A 41 18.93 8.71 1.05
C ALA A 41 19.79 8.78 2.32
N ALA A 42 19.98 9.96 2.90
CA ALA A 42 20.71 10.14 4.16
C ALA A 42 19.96 9.52 5.36
N VAL A 43 18.63 9.63 5.41
CA VAL A 43 17.81 9.02 6.47
C VAL A 43 17.80 7.50 6.34
N ALA A 44 17.74 6.99 5.11
CA ALA A 44 17.81 5.57 4.85
C ALA A 44 19.17 4.95 5.21
N GLY A 45 20.26 5.70 5.06
CA GLY A 45 21.61 5.38 5.58
C GLY A 45 22.26 4.08 5.10
N HIS A 46 21.50 3.22 4.41
CA HIS A 46 21.91 1.88 4.00
C HIS A 46 21.13 1.44 2.75
N THR A 47 21.39 0.23 2.28
CA THR A 47 20.63 -0.36 1.17
C THR A 47 19.17 -0.56 1.55
N LEU A 48 18.26 -0.25 0.61
CA LEU A 48 16.82 -0.41 0.78
C LEU A 48 16.34 -1.72 0.17
N THR A 49 15.58 -2.47 0.95
CA THR A 49 14.82 -3.63 0.48
C THR A 49 13.34 -3.36 0.74
N GLY A 50 12.49 -3.71 -0.21
CA GLY A 50 11.07 -3.42 -0.11
C GLY A 50 10.33 -3.55 -1.42
N ARG A 51 9.28 -2.78 -1.59
CA ARG A 51 8.51 -2.74 -2.82
C ARG A 51 8.23 -1.31 -3.26
N ALA A 52 8.57 -1.01 -4.49
CA ALA A 52 8.31 0.28 -5.11
C ALA A 52 6.96 0.25 -5.83
N TYR A 53 6.13 1.26 -5.60
CA TYR A 53 4.81 1.41 -6.21
C TYR A 53 4.67 2.74 -6.93
N VAL A 54 3.83 2.76 -7.96
CA VAL A 54 3.31 3.98 -8.57
C VAL A 54 1.79 3.90 -8.58
N ALA A 55 1.13 4.83 -7.90
CA ALA A 55 -0.31 5.03 -7.95
C ALA A 55 -0.66 6.05 -9.05
N VAL A 56 -1.73 5.76 -9.83
CA VAL A 56 -2.11 6.54 -11.02
C VAL A 56 -3.59 6.88 -10.94
N SER A 57 -3.93 8.10 -10.54
CA SER A 57 -5.30 8.56 -10.33
C SER A 57 -5.74 9.61 -11.34
N ARG A 58 -7.05 9.73 -11.56
CA ARG A 58 -7.64 10.87 -12.27
C ARG A 58 -7.77 12.10 -11.37
N ASP A 59 -7.81 11.88 -10.06
CA ASP A 59 -8.04 12.90 -9.06
C ASP A 59 -6.77 13.16 -8.24
N GLU A 60 -6.55 14.41 -7.85
CA GLU A 60 -5.44 14.83 -7.00
C GLU A 60 -5.72 14.51 -5.53
N THR A 61 -6.96 14.70 -5.13
CA THR A 61 -7.40 14.63 -3.73
C THR A 61 -8.41 13.51 -3.52
N PRO A 62 -8.22 12.65 -2.49
CA PRO A 62 -7.01 12.55 -1.69
C PRO A 62 -5.78 12.18 -2.54
N GLU A 63 -4.56 12.26 -1.98
CA GLU A 63 -3.34 11.87 -2.72
C GLU A 63 -3.48 10.51 -3.42
N PRO A 64 -2.93 10.32 -4.65
CA PRO A 64 -3.09 9.08 -5.41
C PRO A 64 -2.78 7.80 -4.62
N ARG A 65 -1.75 7.83 -3.76
CA ARG A 65 -1.43 6.67 -2.90
C ARG A 65 -2.56 6.31 -1.95
N LEU A 66 -3.32 7.27 -1.44
CA LEU A 66 -4.42 7.04 -0.50
C LEU A 66 -5.70 6.53 -1.19
N GLN A 67 -5.78 6.65 -2.51
CA GLN A 67 -6.86 6.12 -3.33
C GLN A 67 -6.59 4.68 -3.80
N ALA A 68 -5.35 4.18 -3.61
CA ALA A 68 -4.93 2.85 -4.03
C ALA A 68 -5.19 1.79 -2.94
N GLY A 69 -5.47 0.56 -3.34
CA GLY A 69 -5.62 -0.58 -2.43
C GLY A 69 -7.02 -0.80 -1.88
N GLY A 70 -8.00 0.01 -2.25
CA GLY A 70 -9.40 -0.20 -1.87
C GLY A 70 -10.05 -1.40 -2.56
N LEU A 71 -10.99 -2.08 -1.88
CA LEU A 71 -11.65 -3.27 -2.42
C LEU A 71 -12.70 -2.98 -3.49
N SER A 72 -13.37 -1.82 -3.43
CA SER A 72 -14.52 -1.51 -4.28
C SER A 72 -14.20 -0.52 -5.41
N ARG A 73 -13.32 0.43 -5.19
CA ARG A 73 -12.87 1.42 -6.18
C ARG A 73 -11.40 1.70 -5.94
N SER A 74 -10.53 0.91 -6.53
CA SER A 74 -9.11 1.13 -6.42
C SER A 74 -8.59 1.91 -7.61
N THR A 75 -7.90 2.99 -7.33
CA THR A 75 -7.04 3.67 -8.29
C THR A 75 -5.96 2.70 -8.77
N PRO A 76 -5.67 2.61 -10.07
CA PRO A 76 -4.59 1.78 -10.58
C PRO A 76 -3.27 2.06 -9.87
N PHE A 77 -2.60 0.99 -9.45
CA PHE A 77 -1.24 1.06 -8.95
C PHE A 77 -0.43 -0.14 -9.44
N PHE A 78 0.87 0.08 -9.57
CA PHE A 78 1.81 -0.90 -10.13
C PHE A 78 3.02 -0.99 -9.23
N GLY A 79 3.55 -2.20 -9.01
CA GLY A 79 4.64 -2.40 -8.07
C GLY A 79 5.66 -3.42 -8.51
N VAL A 80 6.92 -3.20 -8.09
CA VAL A 80 8.06 -4.07 -8.31
C VAL A 80 8.80 -4.31 -7.01
N ASP A 81 9.31 -5.52 -6.82
CA ASP A 81 10.15 -5.84 -5.67
C ASP A 81 11.57 -5.29 -5.87
N VAL A 82 12.15 -4.83 -4.78
CA VAL A 82 13.47 -4.19 -4.75
C VAL A 82 14.31 -4.83 -3.64
N ASN A 83 15.47 -5.36 -4.00
CA ASN A 83 16.39 -5.98 -3.06
C ASN A 83 17.71 -5.22 -3.04
N GLY A 84 18.09 -4.71 -1.87
CA GLY A 84 19.41 -4.14 -1.64
C GLY A 84 19.75 -2.93 -2.52
N LEU A 85 18.79 -2.05 -2.78
CA LEU A 85 19.04 -0.84 -3.58
C LEU A 85 20.02 0.09 -2.84
N ALA A 86 21.15 0.33 -3.47
CA ALA A 86 22.16 1.23 -2.91
C ALA A 86 21.67 2.70 -2.92
N PRO A 87 22.18 3.55 -1.99
CA PRO A 87 21.92 4.98 -2.03
C PRO A 87 22.29 5.59 -3.40
N GLY A 88 21.39 6.40 -3.96
CA GLY A 88 21.54 6.98 -5.31
C GLY A 88 21.11 6.07 -6.46
N GLY A 89 20.73 4.83 -6.19
CA GLY A 89 20.13 3.94 -7.17
C GLY A 89 18.76 4.41 -7.63
N THR A 90 18.28 3.83 -8.75
CA THR A 90 16.94 4.09 -9.29
C THR A 90 16.15 2.80 -9.44
N VAL A 91 14.82 2.90 -9.40
CA VAL A 91 13.90 1.78 -9.62
C VAL A 91 13.06 2.07 -10.85
N MET A 92 12.96 1.09 -11.73
CA MET A 92 12.10 1.19 -12.91
C MET A 92 10.79 0.42 -12.67
N VAL A 93 9.65 1.10 -12.86
CA VAL A 93 8.32 0.52 -12.89
C VAL A 93 7.81 0.62 -14.32
N ASP A 94 7.67 -0.51 -14.99
CA ASP A 94 7.29 -0.60 -16.39
C ASP A 94 6.13 -1.59 -16.62
N GLY A 95 5.88 -1.99 -17.86
CA GLY A 95 4.82 -2.91 -18.21
C GLY A 95 4.91 -4.31 -17.60
N HIS A 96 6.07 -4.69 -17.01
CA HIS A 96 6.26 -5.95 -16.30
C HIS A 96 5.90 -5.85 -14.80
N ALA A 97 5.69 -4.64 -14.29
CA ALA A 97 5.26 -4.43 -12.92
C ALA A 97 3.89 -5.05 -12.67
N ALA A 98 3.74 -5.75 -11.55
CA ALA A 98 2.44 -6.25 -11.12
C ALA A 98 1.50 -5.10 -10.78
N GLY A 99 0.28 -5.11 -11.28
CA GLY A 99 -0.68 -4.02 -11.08
C GLY A 99 -2.06 -4.49 -10.63
N TYR A 100 -2.82 -3.56 -10.05
CA TYR A 100 -4.21 -3.71 -9.68
C TYR A 100 -4.93 -2.34 -9.77
N PRO A 101 -6.21 -2.27 -10.21
CA PRO A 101 -7.02 -3.34 -10.82
C PRO A 101 -6.57 -3.69 -12.26
N LEU A 102 -5.70 -2.89 -12.87
CA LEU A 102 -5.09 -3.19 -14.16
C LEU A 102 -3.86 -4.08 -13.94
N SER A 103 -3.79 -5.21 -14.63
CA SER A 103 -2.69 -6.18 -14.48
C SER A 103 -1.34 -5.67 -15.00
N SER A 104 -1.33 -4.67 -15.87
CA SER A 104 -0.13 -4.09 -16.46
C SER A 104 -0.29 -2.58 -16.66
N LEU A 105 0.80 -1.85 -16.52
CA LEU A 105 0.91 -0.43 -16.86
C LEU A 105 0.56 -0.15 -18.32
N ASP A 106 0.81 -1.11 -19.20
CA ASP A 106 0.49 -1.01 -20.63
C ASP A 106 -1.02 -0.99 -20.92
N ALA A 107 -1.84 -1.42 -19.99
CA ALA A 107 -3.30 -1.39 -20.08
C ALA A 107 -3.91 -0.04 -19.66
N LEU A 108 -3.06 0.90 -19.19
CA LEU A 108 -3.54 2.20 -18.75
C LEU A 108 -4.03 3.02 -19.95
N PRO A 109 -5.30 3.52 -19.93
CA PRO A 109 -5.81 4.36 -21.00
C PRO A 109 -5.00 5.66 -21.16
N THR A 110 -4.86 6.12 -22.39
CA THR A 110 -4.26 7.45 -22.64
C THR A 110 -5.06 8.56 -21.97
N GLY A 111 -4.37 9.52 -21.36
CA GLY A 111 -5.00 10.68 -20.71
C GLY A 111 -4.15 11.34 -19.64
N ASP A 112 -4.75 12.31 -18.99
CA ASP A 112 -4.13 13.04 -17.87
C ASP A 112 -4.36 12.33 -16.55
N TYR A 113 -3.31 12.23 -15.76
CA TYR A 113 -3.31 11.56 -14.46
C TYR A 113 -2.50 12.32 -13.43
N TRP A 114 -2.86 12.14 -12.19
CA TRP A 114 -2.03 12.40 -11.04
C TRP A 114 -1.31 11.11 -10.67
N VAL A 115 0.02 11.16 -10.61
CA VAL A 115 0.87 10.02 -10.29
C VAL A 115 1.64 10.29 -9.03
N GLN A 116 1.83 9.25 -8.22
CA GLN A 116 2.60 9.33 -6.98
C GLN A 116 3.37 8.03 -6.76
N ALA A 117 4.65 8.15 -6.41
CA ALA A 117 5.48 7.02 -6.05
C ALA A 117 5.45 6.77 -4.54
N VAL A 118 5.49 5.49 -4.18
CA VAL A 118 5.65 5.02 -2.79
C VAL A 118 6.71 3.92 -2.79
N PHE A 119 7.64 3.97 -1.87
CA PHE A 119 8.53 2.86 -1.57
C PHE A 119 8.18 2.30 -0.19
N SER A 120 7.59 1.12 -0.17
CA SER A 120 7.31 0.40 1.07
C SER A 120 8.60 -0.25 1.55
N VAL A 121 9.15 0.29 2.63
CA VAL A 121 10.40 -0.19 3.22
C VAL A 121 10.12 -1.45 4.04
N TYR A 122 10.89 -2.51 3.78
CA TYR A 122 10.79 -3.76 4.52
C TYR A 122 11.84 -3.84 5.62
N THR A 123 11.46 -4.48 6.70
CA THR A 123 12.32 -4.84 7.83
C THR A 123 12.74 -6.29 7.72
N ALA A 124 14.00 -6.58 8.01
CA ALA A 124 14.48 -7.95 8.14
C ALA A 124 14.05 -8.54 9.49
N PHE A 125 13.33 -9.65 9.46
CA PHE A 125 12.95 -10.41 10.65
C PHE A 125 13.73 -11.72 10.68
N HIS A 126 14.46 -11.97 11.76
CA HIS A 126 15.22 -13.21 12.00
C HIS A 126 14.42 -14.11 12.93
N ARG A 127 13.60 -14.96 12.35
CA ARG A 127 12.64 -15.80 13.07
C ARG A 127 13.33 -16.87 13.90
N ALA A 128 12.67 -17.28 14.99
CA ALA A 128 13.16 -18.34 15.89
C ALA A 128 13.32 -19.73 15.21
N ASP A 129 12.66 -19.93 14.04
CA ASP A 129 12.84 -21.13 13.21
C ASP A 129 14.09 -21.08 12.31
N GLY A 130 14.94 -20.08 12.48
CA GLY A 130 16.20 -19.90 11.73
C GLY A 130 16.01 -19.24 10.35
N ARG A 131 14.79 -18.87 9.96
CA ARG A 131 14.52 -18.21 8.69
C ARG A 131 14.59 -16.69 8.84
N SER A 132 15.18 -16.04 7.84
CA SER A 132 15.11 -14.58 7.68
C SER A 132 14.08 -14.24 6.61
N VAL A 133 13.20 -13.30 6.92
CA VAL A 133 12.17 -12.80 5.99
C VAL A 133 12.19 -11.29 5.97
N TRP A 134 11.95 -10.72 4.78
CA TRP A 134 11.78 -9.28 4.61
C TRP A 134 10.30 -8.98 4.46
N LEU A 135 9.75 -8.22 5.38
CA LEU A 135 8.34 -7.88 5.43
C LEU A 135 8.15 -6.41 5.79
N HIS A 136 7.02 -5.87 5.32
CA HIS A 136 6.52 -4.63 5.88
C HIS A 136 6.25 -4.80 7.38
N GLN A 137 6.75 -3.88 8.19
CA GLN A 137 6.48 -3.85 9.62
C GLN A 137 5.27 -2.97 9.88
N ASP A 138 4.15 -3.57 10.32
CA ASP A 138 2.98 -2.82 10.79
C ASP A 138 3.36 -1.93 11.99
N GLN A 139 3.03 -0.67 11.90
CA GLN A 139 3.28 0.33 12.94
C GLN A 139 1.96 1.05 13.31
N TRP A 140 0.85 0.28 13.38
CA TRP A 140 -0.49 0.72 13.76
C TRP A 140 -1.31 1.38 12.63
N GLU A 141 -0.86 1.24 11.40
CA GLU A 141 -1.60 1.66 10.21
C GLU A 141 -2.54 0.59 9.64
N GLY A 142 -2.64 -0.58 10.31
CA GLY A 142 -3.45 -1.72 9.87
C GLY A 142 -2.93 -2.37 8.59
N GLN A 143 -1.60 -2.48 8.45
CA GLN A 143 -0.90 -3.05 7.28
C GLN A 143 -1.17 -2.29 5.96
N ALA A 144 -1.56 -1.04 6.06
CA ALA A 144 -1.80 -0.21 4.89
C ALA A 144 -0.48 0.35 4.33
N TRP A 145 0.15 -0.38 3.42
CA TRP A 145 1.44 -0.04 2.81
C TRP A 145 1.52 1.41 2.29
N ASN A 146 0.40 1.97 1.88
CA ASN A 146 0.31 3.30 1.31
C ASN A 146 0.33 4.44 2.34
N ARG A 147 0.30 4.12 3.63
CA ARG A 147 0.35 5.09 4.74
C ARG A 147 1.30 4.72 5.88
N SER A 148 2.05 3.63 5.72
CA SER A 148 2.92 3.11 6.77
C SER A 148 4.05 4.08 7.11
N PRO A 149 4.30 4.34 8.40
CA PRO A 149 5.41 5.14 8.84
C PRO A 149 6.77 4.61 8.35
N GLY A 150 7.67 5.51 8.00
CA GLY A 150 8.98 5.16 7.46
C GLY A 150 9.00 4.83 5.97
N ASN A 151 7.84 4.66 5.33
CA ASN A 151 7.79 4.55 3.88
C ASN A 151 8.13 5.88 3.21
N LEU A 152 8.73 5.78 2.01
CA LEU A 152 9.17 6.93 1.25
C LEU A 152 8.13 7.26 0.19
N VAL A 153 7.84 8.54 0.00
CA VAL A 153 6.83 9.00 -0.95
C VAL A 153 7.34 10.17 -1.78
N SER A 154 6.81 10.29 -2.99
CA SER A 154 6.96 11.50 -3.80
C SER A 154 5.77 12.43 -3.60
N ALA A 155 5.93 13.70 -3.93
CA ALA A 155 4.79 14.57 -4.15
C ALA A 155 3.91 14.03 -5.30
N PRO A 156 2.56 14.21 -5.27
CA PRO A 156 1.69 13.99 -6.41
C PRO A 156 2.11 14.86 -7.59
N ARG A 157 2.07 14.30 -8.81
CA ARG A 157 2.45 15.02 -10.03
C ARG A 157 1.45 14.76 -11.14
N ARG A 158 0.95 15.82 -11.78
CA ARG A 158 0.12 15.71 -12.98
C ARG A 158 0.98 15.38 -14.20
N VAL A 159 0.59 14.36 -14.95
CA VAL A 159 1.27 13.92 -16.17
C VAL A 159 0.25 13.48 -17.23
N HIS A 160 0.56 13.78 -18.48
CA HIS A 160 -0.14 13.14 -19.59
C HIS A 160 0.52 11.80 -19.90
N ILE A 161 -0.25 10.72 -19.86
CA ILE A 161 0.21 9.37 -20.18
C ILE A 161 -0.38 8.95 -21.52
N ASP A 162 0.51 8.63 -22.44
CA ASP A 162 0.20 7.83 -23.62
C ASP A 162 1.04 6.56 -23.55
N ALA A 163 0.37 5.44 -23.30
CA ALA A 163 1.04 4.15 -23.12
C ALA A 163 1.88 3.73 -24.34
N ARG A 164 1.61 4.31 -25.51
CA ARG A 164 2.31 4.02 -26.77
C ARG A 164 3.48 4.96 -27.07
N ALA A 165 3.57 6.09 -26.39
CA ALA A 165 4.52 7.16 -26.72
C ALA A 165 5.92 6.99 -26.10
N GLY A 166 6.20 5.91 -25.38
CA GLY A 166 7.55 5.58 -24.91
C GLY A 166 8.18 6.55 -23.91
N ARG A 167 7.37 7.24 -23.14
CA ARG A 167 7.81 8.27 -22.22
C ARG A 167 8.34 7.69 -20.91
N VAL A 168 9.48 8.21 -20.43
CA VAL A 168 9.96 8.01 -19.06
C VAL A 168 9.42 9.15 -18.17
N VAL A 169 8.64 8.79 -17.15
CA VAL A 169 8.18 9.72 -16.13
C VAL A 169 9.08 9.56 -14.91
N ARG A 170 9.81 10.63 -14.54
CA ARG A 170 10.70 10.60 -13.38
C ARG A 170 9.96 11.10 -12.15
N LEU A 171 10.00 10.33 -11.06
CA LEU A 171 9.44 10.67 -9.76
C LEU A 171 10.56 10.58 -8.72
N THR A 172 10.66 11.59 -7.85
CA THR A 172 11.62 11.58 -6.76
C THR A 172 10.91 11.32 -5.45
N LEU A 173 11.33 10.28 -4.74
CA LEU A 173 10.93 10.02 -3.36
C LEU A 173 11.69 11.00 -2.47
N ASP A 174 11.01 12.00 -1.94
CA ASP A 174 11.60 13.14 -1.24
C ASP A 174 11.10 13.29 0.21
N SER A 175 10.12 12.49 0.59
CA SER A 175 9.48 12.56 1.90
C SER A 175 9.42 11.20 2.56
N VAL A 176 9.56 11.17 3.88
CA VAL A 176 9.38 9.99 4.73
C VAL A 176 8.05 10.13 5.45
N LEU A 177 7.21 9.10 5.41
CA LEU A 177 5.94 9.12 6.14
C LEU A 177 6.19 9.16 7.65
N PRO A 178 5.58 10.11 8.37
CA PRO A 178 5.82 10.27 9.80
C PRO A 178 5.19 9.13 10.61
N PRO A 179 5.62 8.93 11.86
CA PRO A 179 4.93 8.04 12.80
C PRO A 179 3.47 8.42 12.95
N ILE A 180 2.61 7.40 13.19
CA ILE A 180 1.20 7.62 13.47
C ILE A 180 1.08 8.25 14.85
N ALA A 181 0.41 9.41 14.91
CA ALA A 181 0.09 10.04 16.16
C ALA A 181 -1.00 9.23 16.88
N LEU A 182 -0.71 8.78 18.09
CA LEU A 182 -1.72 8.15 18.94
C LEU A 182 -2.69 9.23 19.42
N PRO A 183 -4.00 8.99 19.39
CA PRO A 183 -4.96 9.85 20.05
C PRO A 183 -4.61 9.97 21.55
N PRO A 184 -4.84 11.13 22.17
CA PRO A 184 -4.62 11.27 23.62
C PRO A 184 -5.59 10.38 24.39
N ASP A 185 -5.11 9.83 25.49
CA ASP A 185 -5.97 9.15 26.44
C ASP A 185 -7.02 10.12 27.00
N THR A 186 -8.24 9.63 27.13
CA THR A 186 -9.32 10.36 27.80
C THR A 186 -9.67 9.64 29.12
N ARG A 187 -10.63 10.18 29.89
CA ARG A 187 -11.16 9.44 31.06
C ARG A 187 -11.83 8.12 30.67
N TRP A 188 -12.33 8.03 29.44
CA TRP A 188 -13.09 6.88 28.93
C TRP A 188 -12.27 5.92 28.10
N VAL A 189 -11.33 6.44 27.29
CA VAL A 189 -10.60 5.67 26.30
C VAL A 189 -9.12 5.73 26.61
N LYS A 190 -8.48 4.56 26.72
CA LYS A 190 -7.04 4.40 26.94
C LYS A 190 -6.42 3.62 25.80
N HIS A 191 -5.22 4.01 25.41
CA HIS A 191 -4.45 3.31 24.36
C HIS A 191 -3.30 2.56 25.05
N ILE A 192 -3.32 1.23 24.92
CA ILE A 192 -2.34 0.35 25.55
C ILE A 192 -1.42 -0.20 24.45
N LYS A 193 -0.11 -0.18 24.74
CA LYS A 193 0.91 -0.81 23.92
C LYS A 193 1.78 -1.68 24.80
N ILE A 194 1.71 -2.99 24.60
CA ILE A 194 2.43 -3.98 25.41
C ILE A 194 3.40 -4.73 24.51
N GLN A 195 4.68 -4.78 24.89
CA GLN A 195 5.63 -5.64 24.20
C GLN A 195 5.34 -7.11 24.53
N SER A 196 5.05 -7.90 23.49
CA SER A 196 4.90 -9.34 23.63
C SER A 196 6.26 -10.04 23.64
N ARG A 197 6.62 -10.63 24.77
CA ARG A 197 7.87 -11.40 24.90
C ARG A 197 7.90 -12.60 23.94
N LEU A 198 6.79 -13.32 23.80
CA LEU A 198 6.72 -14.49 22.94
C LEU A 198 6.83 -14.14 21.46
N LEU A 199 6.08 -13.12 21.00
CA LEU A 199 6.17 -12.65 19.63
C LEU A 199 7.53 -12.06 19.32
N SER A 200 8.10 -11.28 20.23
CA SER A 200 9.43 -10.71 20.04
C SER A 200 10.51 -11.78 19.93
N ALA A 201 10.44 -12.84 20.76
CA ALA A 201 11.35 -13.97 20.64
C ALA A 201 11.18 -14.75 19.33
N PHE A 202 9.95 -14.93 18.86
CA PHE A 202 9.71 -15.61 17.59
C PHE A 202 10.19 -14.81 16.38
N TRP A 203 9.92 -13.51 16.35
CA TRP A 203 10.24 -12.65 15.20
C TRP A 203 11.67 -12.10 15.23
N GLY A 204 12.41 -12.29 16.32
CA GLY A 204 13.77 -11.73 16.52
C GLY A 204 13.81 -10.20 16.54
N HIS A 205 12.69 -9.57 16.84
CA HIS A 205 12.50 -8.12 16.83
C HIS A 205 11.46 -7.73 17.87
N PRO A 206 11.52 -6.54 18.52
CA PRO A 206 10.48 -6.09 19.46
C PRO A 206 9.11 -6.04 18.77
N MET A 207 8.19 -6.89 19.23
CA MET A 207 6.82 -6.98 18.73
C MET A 207 5.86 -6.50 19.81
N PHE A 208 4.90 -5.67 19.43
CA PHE A 208 3.95 -5.05 20.34
C PHE A 208 2.52 -5.48 20.03
N LEU A 209 1.72 -5.60 21.09
CA LEU A 209 0.27 -5.71 21.01
C LEU A 209 -0.32 -4.35 21.37
N GLY A 210 -1.25 -3.88 20.55
CA GLY A 210 -2.02 -2.68 20.81
C GLY A 210 -3.43 -3.01 21.25
N ALA A 211 -3.98 -2.19 22.14
CA ALA A 211 -5.39 -2.24 22.49
C ALA A 211 -5.93 -0.83 22.73
N THR A 212 -7.13 -0.58 22.24
CA THR A 212 -7.92 0.60 22.60
C THR A 212 -8.97 0.13 23.60
N VAL A 213 -8.93 0.65 24.81
CA VAL A 213 -9.74 0.22 25.95
C VAL A 213 -10.77 1.28 26.26
N LEU A 214 -12.06 0.90 26.24
CA LEU A 214 -13.15 1.71 26.75
C LEU A 214 -13.38 1.35 28.21
N LEU A 215 -13.25 2.33 29.09
CA LEU A 215 -13.46 2.17 30.53
C LEU A 215 -14.92 2.43 30.91
N PRO A 216 -15.44 1.69 31.93
CA PRO A 216 -16.77 1.95 32.44
C PRO A 216 -16.84 3.27 33.23
N ALA A 217 -18.06 3.78 33.40
CA ALA A 217 -18.30 4.91 34.30
C ALA A 217 -17.86 4.58 35.73
N GLY A 218 -17.25 5.55 36.41
CA GLY A 218 -16.78 5.38 37.77
C GLY A 218 -15.50 4.53 37.94
N TYR A 219 -14.87 4.08 36.86
CA TYR A 219 -13.64 3.26 36.93
C TYR A 219 -12.53 3.91 37.79
N GLU A 220 -12.33 5.21 37.60
CA GLU A 220 -11.29 5.95 38.33
C GLU A 220 -11.66 6.18 39.79
N ASP A 221 -12.96 6.17 40.10
CA ASP A 221 -13.46 6.40 41.47
C ASP A 221 -13.46 5.13 42.33
N HIS A 222 -13.31 3.97 41.71
CA HIS A 222 -13.37 2.63 42.33
C HIS A 222 -12.10 1.80 42.07
N PRO A 223 -10.91 2.23 42.46
CA PRO A 223 -9.64 1.60 42.10
C PRO A 223 -9.44 0.17 42.63
N SER A 224 -10.22 -0.24 43.63
CA SER A 224 -10.21 -1.59 44.18
C SER A 224 -11.22 -2.54 43.53
N GLU A 225 -12.14 -2.03 42.76
CA GLU A 225 -13.13 -2.87 42.08
C GLU A 225 -12.55 -3.54 40.84
N ARG A 226 -13.06 -4.72 40.53
CA ARG A 226 -12.72 -5.47 39.33
C ARG A 226 -13.95 -5.52 38.42
N PHE A 227 -13.77 -5.00 37.24
CA PHE A 227 -14.81 -4.98 36.22
C PHE A 227 -14.63 -6.16 35.25
N PRO A 228 -15.72 -6.72 34.72
CA PRO A 228 -15.64 -7.71 33.66
C PRO A 228 -15.02 -7.10 32.41
N VAL A 229 -14.31 -7.89 31.63
CA VAL A 229 -13.67 -7.46 30.38
C VAL A 229 -14.30 -8.15 29.21
N ILE A 230 -14.67 -7.35 28.19
CA ILE A 230 -15.10 -7.83 26.89
C ILE A 230 -13.96 -7.60 25.92
N TYR A 231 -13.52 -8.65 25.26
CA TYR A 231 -12.51 -8.59 24.20
C TYR A 231 -13.20 -8.58 22.86
N GLU A 232 -12.98 -7.53 22.09
CA GLU A 232 -13.33 -7.48 20.68
C GLU A 232 -12.07 -7.64 19.86
N GLN A 233 -12.08 -8.56 18.92
CA GLN A 233 -10.98 -8.78 17.99
C GLN A 233 -11.48 -8.57 16.56
N GLY A 234 -11.17 -7.41 16.02
CA GLY A 234 -11.44 -7.04 14.63
C GLY A 234 -10.16 -6.55 13.94
N HIS A 235 -10.33 -5.78 12.89
CA HIS A 235 -9.21 -4.99 12.35
C HIS A 235 -8.81 -3.94 13.39
N PHE A 236 -7.50 -3.89 13.67
CA PHE A 236 -7.00 -2.91 14.62
C PHE A 236 -7.33 -1.48 14.17
N THR A 237 -7.83 -0.68 15.10
CA THR A 237 -8.10 0.73 14.90
C THR A 237 -7.73 1.51 16.16
N LEU A 238 -7.31 2.76 16.00
CA LEU A 238 -7.09 3.70 17.09
C LEU A 238 -8.36 4.46 17.49
N ALA A 239 -9.45 4.27 16.73
CA ALA A 239 -10.73 4.84 17.11
C ALA A 239 -11.28 4.17 18.38
N PRO A 240 -12.09 4.88 19.17
CA PRO A 240 -12.77 4.30 20.32
C PRO A 240 -13.58 3.05 19.92
N PRO A 241 -13.61 2.01 20.78
CA PRO A 241 -14.43 0.84 20.54
C PRO A 241 -15.88 1.24 20.26
N PHE A 242 -16.50 0.59 19.26
CA PHE A 242 -17.89 0.78 18.84
C PHE A 242 -18.27 2.23 18.44
N GLY A 243 -17.26 3.05 18.07
CA GLY A 243 -17.51 4.46 17.75
C GLY A 243 -17.93 5.29 18.96
N PHE A 244 -17.53 4.87 20.17
CA PHE A 244 -17.88 5.57 21.41
C PHE A 244 -17.50 7.05 21.34
N ASP A 245 -18.47 7.91 21.63
CA ASP A 245 -18.32 9.35 21.84
C ASP A 245 -19.08 9.75 23.11
N PRO A 246 -18.41 10.32 24.14
CA PRO A 246 -19.05 10.74 25.37
C PRO A 246 -20.07 11.86 25.19
N ASN A 247 -20.01 12.58 24.06
CA ASN A 247 -20.93 13.68 23.76
C ASN A 247 -22.15 13.21 22.91
N GLY A 248 -22.10 11.98 22.44
CA GLY A 248 -23.08 11.41 21.51
C GLY A 248 -23.01 12.09 20.13
N HIS A 249 -22.86 11.31 19.09
CA HIS A 249 -23.01 11.79 17.72
C HIS A 249 -24.39 11.40 17.22
N PRO A 250 -25.17 12.31 16.64
CA PRO A 250 -26.34 11.92 15.89
C PRO A 250 -25.90 10.99 14.77
N GLU A 251 -26.47 9.79 14.71
CA GLU A 251 -26.16 8.83 13.67
C GLU A 251 -26.45 9.45 12.30
N SER A 252 -25.48 9.43 11.40
CA SER A 252 -25.72 9.87 10.03
C SER A 252 -26.62 8.87 9.29
N ALA A 253 -27.35 9.32 8.26
CA ALA A 253 -28.18 8.43 7.45
C ALA A 253 -27.35 7.31 6.78
N GLU A 254 -26.07 7.58 6.50
CA GLU A 254 -25.14 6.63 5.92
C GLU A 254 -24.70 5.58 6.95
N ASP A 255 -24.43 5.98 8.18
CA ASP A 255 -24.09 5.08 9.29
C ASP A 255 -25.27 4.19 9.64
N ALA A 256 -26.51 4.74 9.64
CA ALA A 256 -27.72 3.97 9.85
C ALA A 256 -27.94 2.88 8.79
N VAL A 257 -27.63 3.16 7.53
CA VAL A 257 -27.68 2.18 6.44
C VAL A 257 -26.60 1.11 6.61
N GLN A 258 -25.39 1.50 6.97
CA GLN A 258 -24.29 0.58 7.24
C GLN A 258 -24.62 -0.32 8.43
N ARG A 259 -25.09 0.25 9.52
CA ARG A 259 -25.52 -0.48 10.71
C ARG A 259 -26.60 -1.52 10.37
N ARG A 260 -27.64 -1.14 9.63
CA ARG A 260 -28.69 -2.09 9.21
C ARG A 260 -28.13 -3.26 8.41
N ARG A 261 -27.19 -3.02 7.50
CA ARG A 261 -26.56 -4.08 6.72
C ARG A 261 -25.74 -5.04 7.57
N PHE A 262 -25.12 -4.55 8.64
CA PHE A 262 -24.37 -5.38 9.58
C PHE A 262 -25.32 -6.19 10.47
N THR A 263 -26.35 -5.55 11.03
CA THR A 263 -27.31 -6.21 11.92
C THR A 263 -28.12 -7.30 11.24
N GLU A 264 -28.46 -7.14 9.97
CA GLU A 264 -29.11 -8.19 9.18
C GLU A 264 -28.21 -9.42 8.94
N ARG A 265 -26.90 -9.25 8.98
CA ARG A 265 -25.93 -10.32 8.73
C ARG A 265 -25.38 -10.98 10.00
N GLU A 266 -25.32 -10.23 11.08
CA GLU A 266 -24.69 -10.64 12.35
C GLU A 266 -25.69 -10.46 13.51
N PRO A 267 -26.56 -11.44 13.76
CA PRO A 267 -27.49 -11.40 14.89
C PRO A 267 -26.73 -11.18 16.20
N GLY A 268 -27.15 -10.20 16.99
CA GLY A 268 -26.49 -9.83 18.25
C GLY A 268 -25.53 -8.63 18.16
N TYR A 269 -25.16 -8.20 16.96
CA TYR A 269 -24.34 -6.99 16.78
C TYR A 269 -25.06 -5.73 17.29
N GLU A 270 -26.37 -5.61 17.03
CA GLU A 270 -27.21 -4.53 17.59
C GLU A 270 -27.18 -4.48 19.11
N PHE A 271 -27.29 -5.65 19.74
CA PHE A 271 -27.22 -5.73 21.19
C PHE A 271 -25.86 -5.23 21.71
N ALA A 272 -24.78 -5.68 21.10
CA ALA A 272 -23.43 -5.26 21.47
C ALA A 272 -23.23 -3.74 21.27
N GLN A 273 -23.68 -3.18 20.14
CA GLN A 273 -23.60 -1.74 19.88
C GLN A 273 -24.48 -0.92 20.82
N ALA A 274 -25.75 -1.28 20.99
CA ALA A 274 -26.65 -0.59 21.89
C ALA A 274 -26.17 -0.69 23.34
N TRP A 275 -25.68 -1.86 23.74
CA TRP A 275 -25.13 -2.07 25.08
C TRP A 275 -23.89 -1.23 25.33
N MET A 276 -23.01 -1.07 24.33
CA MET A 276 -21.76 -0.35 24.45
C MET A 276 -21.90 1.16 24.24
N SER A 277 -22.75 1.62 23.34
CA SER A 277 -22.89 3.05 23.02
C SER A 277 -23.90 3.77 23.89
N ASP A 278 -25.07 3.16 24.16
CA ASP A 278 -26.16 3.83 24.85
C ASP A 278 -26.35 3.36 26.30
N THR A 279 -26.12 2.10 26.55
CA THR A 279 -26.51 1.47 27.82
C THR A 279 -25.32 1.34 28.76
N PHE A 280 -24.12 1.11 28.23
CA PHE A 280 -22.95 0.88 29.07
C PHE A 280 -22.58 2.09 29.95
N PRO A 281 -22.55 3.33 29.45
CA PRO A 281 -22.37 4.48 30.32
C PRO A 281 -23.51 4.69 31.31
N ARG A 282 -24.74 4.24 31.01
CA ARG A 282 -25.91 4.38 31.87
C ARG A 282 -26.06 3.24 32.89
N MET A 283 -25.62 2.03 32.55
CA MET A 283 -25.68 0.89 33.48
C MET A 283 -24.59 0.92 34.55
N LEU A 284 -23.53 1.70 34.31
CA LEU A 284 -22.39 1.84 35.22
C LEU A 284 -22.39 3.20 35.94
N ALA A 285 -23.38 4.03 35.71
CA ALA A 285 -23.69 5.21 36.49
C ALA A 285 -24.69 4.87 37.60
#